data_bd1095f9449b537149dd055506387c92
#
_entry.id   bd1095f9449b537149dd055506387c92
#
_cell.length_a   1.000
_cell.length_b   1.000
_cell.length_c   1.000
_cell.angle_alpha   90.00
_cell.angle_beta   90.00
_cell.angle_gamma   90.00
#
_symmetry.space_group_name_H-M   'P 1'
#
loop_
_entity.id
_entity.type
_entity.pdbx_description
1 polymer ?
#
loop_
_entity_poly.entity_id
_entity_poly.type
_entity_poly.pdbx_seq_one_letter_code
_entity_poly.pdbx_strand_id
1 'polypeptide(L)'
;MTRRKPAVPVATTPSYSDRTSRSEQPYSTNSDVTLTQEGQASSISMSPTSTDAPKAGDSAHLINADLLIPGRGEPRSKMSVIVQDGKITSVQPTSSVPPPFKKLPTTEVPVLLPGLWDCHTHLLGATSFNFSELLTTSPPALAGARISRNVHDILMSGFTSIRDLGGYALEVSKAVDEGTLVGPHIYSAGAAISQTSGHGDIYDLPSGFVTSCLGVRDTQANAFAPATGPLLLADGVDECRRAVRLLTRRGAQCIKVFASGGVLSIADDPLRQQFSLDELKVIVEEANRAGRIVAAHCHGKVGIMAALHAGCHTIEHGTYMDEECVELMKRKGAVYVPTRTIVKIGVDHPELMSPESYRKMLETAKHHRAAYRLAVRSGVKIALGTDLGISAPTTHPLALGNSGGELAYAVSDGGMDSLSAIEAATAMGPEVLGDLGMAPKTGQIAVGYDADLIALTANPLHNMDLFKHPKNITHVWKSGKLFKSPTSASAAFPL
;
A
#
# COMPACT_ATOMS: atom_id res chain seq x y z
N MET A 1 46.77 -51.43 28.93
CA MET A 1 45.71 -52.22 28.30
C MET A 1 44.95 -51.37 27.32
N THR A 2 45.35 -51.45 26.06
CA THR A 2 44.83 -50.66 24.93
C THR A 2 43.69 -51.45 24.25
N ARG A 3 42.46 -50.86 24.22
CA ARG A 3 41.37 -51.44 23.44
C ARG A 3 41.26 -50.68 22.09
N ARG A 4 41.46 -51.47 21.01
CA ARG A 4 41.24 -51.07 19.59
C ARG A 4 39.75 -50.96 19.31
N LYS A 5 39.35 -49.90 18.57
CA LYS A 5 38.02 -49.74 17.95
C LYS A 5 37.98 -50.52 16.63
N PRO A 6 36.84 -51.10 16.22
CA PRO A 6 36.69 -51.77 14.92
C PRO A 6 36.43 -50.76 13.81
N ALA A 7 36.93 -51.09 12.62
CA ALA A 7 36.77 -50.33 11.37
C ALA A 7 35.38 -50.50 10.75
N VAL A 8 34.83 -49.43 10.16
CA VAL A 8 33.58 -49.42 9.38
C VAL A 8 33.91 -49.64 7.92
N PRO A 9 33.16 -50.46 7.18
CA PRO A 9 33.42 -50.72 5.75
C PRO A 9 32.93 -49.59 4.87
N VAL A 10 33.75 -49.27 3.84
CA VAL A 10 33.47 -48.30 2.77
C VAL A 10 32.54 -48.98 1.76
N ALA A 11 31.39 -48.33 1.47
CA ALA A 11 30.50 -48.76 0.39
C ALA A 11 30.96 -48.18 -0.94
N THR A 12 31.12 -49.02 -1.94
CA THR A 12 31.48 -48.70 -3.31
C THR A 12 30.26 -48.21 -4.10
N THR A 13 30.42 -47.10 -4.83
CA THR A 13 29.45 -46.54 -5.78
C THR A 13 29.45 -47.35 -7.09
N PRO A 14 28.29 -47.61 -7.74
CA PRO A 14 28.24 -48.13 -9.09
C PRO A 14 28.35 -47.01 -10.12
N SER A 15 29.22 -47.23 -11.10
CA SER A 15 29.39 -46.45 -12.34
C SER A 15 28.18 -46.64 -13.27
N TYR A 16 27.66 -45.54 -13.82
CA TYR A 16 26.64 -45.58 -14.86
C TYR A 16 27.27 -45.29 -16.21
N SER A 17 27.23 -46.30 -17.08
CA SER A 17 27.73 -46.25 -18.46
C SER A 17 26.64 -45.74 -19.41
N ASP A 18 27.07 -44.95 -20.36
CA ASP A 18 26.53 -44.58 -21.67
C ASP A 18 25.28 -45.33 -22.18
N ARG A 19 24.30 -44.53 -22.61
CA ARG A 19 23.47 -44.85 -23.79
C ARG A 19 23.28 -43.64 -24.66
N THR A 20 23.86 -43.71 -25.82
CA THR A 20 23.79 -42.85 -26.99
C THR A 20 22.41 -42.88 -27.68
N SER A 21 22.13 -41.76 -28.34
CA SER A 21 21.35 -41.54 -29.56
C SER A 21 19.81 -41.65 -29.51
N ARG A 22 19.15 -40.51 -29.60
CA ARG A 22 17.95 -40.36 -30.44
C ARG A 22 17.98 -39.00 -31.16
N SER A 23 17.78 -39.10 -32.45
CA SER A 23 17.76 -38.18 -33.55
C SER A 23 16.96 -36.86 -33.31
N GLU A 24 17.60 -35.74 -33.69
CA GLU A 24 16.97 -34.44 -33.97
C GLU A 24 16.08 -34.56 -35.23
N GLN A 25 14.89 -34.01 -35.16
CA GLN A 25 14.13 -33.58 -36.33
C GLN A 25 13.92 -32.06 -36.26
N PRO A 26 14.13 -31.33 -37.34
CA PRO A 26 14.02 -29.87 -37.35
C PRO A 26 12.57 -29.41 -37.52
N TYR A 27 12.14 -28.50 -36.70
CA TYR A 27 10.89 -27.74 -36.95
C TYR A 27 11.11 -26.75 -38.09
N SER A 28 10.30 -26.89 -39.12
CA SER A 28 10.23 -26.00 -40.28
C SER A 28 9.67 -24.61 -39.90
N THR A 29 10.41 -23.60 -40.26
CA THR A 29 9.93 -22.23 -40.39
C THR A 29 9.11 -22.09 -41.67
N ASN A 30 7.85 -21.68 -41.56
CA ASN A 30 7.13 -20.97 -42.63
C ASN A 30 5.95 -20.22 -42.04
N SER A 31 6.02 -18.90 -42.08
CA SER A 31 5.07 -18.14 -42.90
C SER A 31 5.27 -16.63 -42.70
N ASP A 32 5.61 -16.00 -43.81
CA ASP A 32 5.54 -14.57 -44.04
C ASP A 32 4.14 -14.04 -43.70
N VAL A 33 4.06 -13.02 -42.83
CA VAL A 33 2.91 -12.13 -42.77
C VAL A 33 3.37 -10.72 -43.09
N THR A 34 3.03 -10.34 -44.30
CA THR A 34 3.18 -8.98 -44.86
C THR A 34 2.38 -7.98 -44.04
N LEU A 35 3.07 -6.99 -43.44
CA LEU A 35 2.43 -5.81 -42.84
C LEU A 35 1.97 -4.87 -43.93
N THR A 36 0.69 -4.76 -44.18
CA THR A 36 0.10 -3.62 -44.90
C THR A 36 -0.26 -2.55 -43.88
N GLN A 37 0.41 -1.42 -43.97
CA GLN A 37 -0.05 -0.15 -43.40
C GLN A 37 -1.25 0.33 -44.19
N GLU A 38 -2.35 0.58 -43.51
CA GLU A 38 -3.35 1.63 -43.74
C GLU A 38 -4.49 1.44 -42.73
N GLY A 39 -4.59 2.30 -41.76
CA GLY A 39 -5.69 2.33 -40.79
C GLY A 39 -5.94 3.75 -40.36
N GLN A 40 -6.87 4.41 -41.01
CA GLN A 40 -7.39 5.71 -40.65
C GLN A 40 -7.85 5.74 -39.19
N ALA A 41 -7.38 6.74 -38.45
CA ALA A 41 -7.90 7.10 -37.14
C ALA A 41 -9.34 7.59 -37.25
N SER A 42 -10.30 6.73 -37.00
CA SER A 42 -11.67 7.13 -36.78
C SER A 42 -11.85 7.56 -35.34
N SER A 43 -12.01 8.84 -35.11
CA SER A 43 -12.46 9.42 -33.85
C SER A 43 -13.88 8.91 -33.55
N ILE A 44 -13.97 7.91 -32.68
CA ILE A 44 -15.28 7.50 -32.14
C ILE A 44 -15.64 8.49 -31.02
N SER A 45 -16.41 9.48 -31.37
CA SER A 45 -17.16 10.30 -30.43
C SER A 45 -18.25 9.41 -29.79
N MET A 46 -17.97 8.79 -28.65
CA MET A 46 -18.99 8.15 -27.84
C MET A 46 -19.69 9.22 -27.00
N SER A 47 -20.82 9.68 -27.48
CA SER A 47 -21.83 10.36 -26.66
C SER A 47 -22.55 9.29 -25.84
N PRO A 48 -22.47 9.31 -24.49
CA PRO A 48 -23.26 8.40 -23.68
C PRO A 48 -24.62 9.02 -23.42
N THR A 49 -25.59 8.77 -24.26
CA THR A 49 -26.99 9.01 -23.94
C THR A 49 -27.71 7.67 -23.82
N SER A 50 -27.46 6.96 -22.72
CA SER A 50 -28.46 6.00 -22.24
C SER A 50 -29.45 6.77 -21.37
N THR A 51 -30.65 7.04 -21.89
CA THR A 51 -31.75 7.65 -21.15
C THR A 51 -32.60 6.58 -20.42
N ASP A 52 -32.17 5.36 -20.38
CA ASP A 52 -32.91 4.26 -19.78
C ASP A 52 -32.82 4.32 -18.26
N ALA A 53 -33.95 4.35 -17.58
CA ALA A 53 -34.06 4.22 -16.14
C ALA A 53 -33.54 2.84 -15.68
N PRO A 54 -32.94 2.73 -14.47
CA PRO A 54 -32.52 1.45 -13.90
C PRO A 54 -33.68 0.45 -13.90
N LYS A 55 -33.42 -0.79 -14.29
CA LYS A 55 -34.40 -1.87 -14.21
C LYS A 55 -34.63 -2.30 -12.76
N ALA A 56 -35.81 -2.76 -12.40
CA ALA A 56 -36.13 -3.30 -11.09
C ALA A 56 -35.19 -4.49 -10.78
N GLY A 57 -34.29 -4.32 -9.82
CA GLY A 57 -33.22 -5.27 -9.47
C GLY A 57 -31.83 -4.62 -9.35
N ASP A 58 -31.63 -3.46 -9.97
CA ASP A 58 -30.35 -2.74 -9.92
C ASP A 58 -30.23 -1.97 -8.59
N SER A 59 -29.10 -2.12 -7.90
CA SER A 59 -28.78 -1.37 -6.67
C SER A 59 -28.33 0.06 -7.03
N ALA A 60 -29.29 0.87 -7.53
CA ALA A 60 -29.01 2.24 -7.94
C ALA A 60 -29.43 3.25 -6.86
N HIS A 61 -28.60 4.28 -6.64
CA HIS A 61 -28.92 5.40 -5.76
C HIS A 61 -28.32 6.71 -6.29
N LEU A 62 -28.88 7.82 -5.79
CA LEU A 62 -28.50 9.18 -6.14
C LEU A 62 -27.83 9.85 -4.93
N ILE A 63 -26.71 10.51 -5.15
CA ILE A 63 -26.04 11.32 -4.12
C ILE A 63 -26.00 12.76 -4.64
N ASN A 64 -26.64 13.69 -3.91
CA ASN A 64 -26.58 15.11 -4.19
C ASN A 64 -25.61 15.78 -3.25
N ALA A 65 -24.67 16.53 -3.78
CA ALA A 65 -23.65 17.24 -3.02
C ALA A 65 -23.73 18.77 -3.24
N ASP A 66 -23.71 19.51 -2.16
CA ASP A 66 -23.56 20.98 -2.25
C ASP A 66 -22.22 21.36 -2.85
N LEU A 67 -21.14 20.65 -2.45
CA LEU A 67 -19.80 20.74 -3.01
C LEU A 67 -19.29 19.34 -3.36
N LEU A 68 -18.87 19.13 -4.60
CA LEU A 68 -18.21 17.93 -5.06
C LEU A 68 -16.73 18.23 -5.33
N ILE A 69 -15.81 17.51 -4.67
CA ILE A 69 -14.37 17.55 -4.92
C ILE A 69 -14.00 16.24 -5.61
N PRO A 70 -13.61 16.28 -6.92
CA PRO A 70 -13.57 15.06 -7.74
C PRO A 70 -12.37 14.14 -7.50
N GLY A 71 -11.44 14.50 -6.62
CA GLY A 71 -10.14 13.84 -6.43
C GLY A 71 -9.07 14.43 -7.35
N ARG A 72 -9.36 14.60 -8.62
CA ARG A 72 -8.49 15.31 -9.59
C ARG A 72 -9.30 16.34 -10.34
N GLY A 73 -8.80 17.56 -10.40
CA GLY A 73 -9.45 18.71 -11.03
C GLY A 73 -10.27 19.56 -10.05
N GLU A 74 -10.95 20.59 -10.58
CA GLU A 74 -11.58 21.64 -9.79
C GLU A 74 -12.85 21.19 -9.05
N PRO A 75 -13.10 21.70 -7.84
CA PRO A 75 -14.36 21.50 -7.12
C PRO A 75 -15.57 22.07 -7.88
N ARG A 76 -16.72 21.42 -7.74
CA ARG A 76 -17.98 21.80 -8.42
C ARG A 76 -19.11 21.85 -7.43
N SER A 77 -19.95 22.92 -7.51
CA SER A 77 -21.10 23.09 -6.63
C SER A 77 -22.37 22.45 -7.23
N LYS A 78 -23.28 22.00 -6.33
CA LYS A 78 -24.61 21.49 -6.69
C LYS A 78 -24.55 20.37 -7.74
N MET A 79 -23.79 19.35 -7.43
CA MET A 79 -23.58 18.18 -8.29
C MET A 79 -24.33 16.95 -7.77
N SER A 80 -24.74 16.10 -8.72
CA SER A 80 -25.35 14.82 -8.45
C SER A 80 -24.51 13.70 -9.03
N VAL A 81 -24.34 12.62 -8.26
CA VAL A 81 -23.66 11.38 -8.65
C VAL A 81 -24.67 10.24 -8.63
N ILE A 82 -24.80 9.53 -9.74
CA ILE A 82 -25.60 8.31 -9.82
C ILE A 82 -24.66 7.13 -9.71
N VAL A 83 -24.97 6.28 -8.74
CA VAL A 83 -24.24 5.03 -8.49
C VAL A 83 -25.14 3.88 -8.86
N GLN A 84 -24.62 2.91 -9.62
CA GLN A 84 -25.33 1.69 -10.00
C GLN A 84 -24.33 0.54 -10.03
N ASP A 85 -24.68 -0.57 -9.40
CA ASP A 85 -23.86 -1.81 -9.33
C ASP A 85 -22.40 -1.56 -8.91
N GLY A 86 -22.24 -0.69 -7.91
CA GLY A 86 -20.92 -0.36 -7.35
C GLY A 86 -20.09 0.63 -8.17
N LYS A 87 -20.60 1.11 -9.32
CA LYS A 87 -19.92 2.05 -10.21
C LYS A 87 -20.61 3.41 -10.27
N ILE A 88 -19.81 4.44 -10.53
CA ILE A 88 -20.33 5.77 -10.88
C ILE A 88 -20.77 5.75 -12.34
N THR A 89 -22.07 5.93 -12.59
CA THR A 89 -22.65 5.91 -13.94
C THR A 89 -22.94 7.31 -14.47
N SER A 90 -23.08 8.31 -13.60
CA SER A 90 -23.27 9.70 -14.00
C SER A 90 -22.73 10.68 -12.96
N VAL A 91 -22.18 11.82 -13.44
CA VAL A 91 -21.77 12.97 -12.62
C VAL A 91 -22.23 14.24 -13.36
N GLN A 92 -23.22 14.94 -12.83
CA GLN A 92 -23.87 16.06 -13.53
C GLN A 92 -24.41 17.12 -12.54
N PRO A 93 -24.71 18.35 -13.00
CA PRO A 93 -25.42 19.32 -12.17
C PRO A 93 -26.75 18.74 -11.66
N THR A 94 -27.10 19.01 -10.40
CA THR A 94 -28.34 18.50 -9.78
C THR A 94 -29.60 18.92 -10.57
N SER A 95 -29.57 20.11 -11.16
CA SER A 95 -30.66 20.60 -12.02
C SER A 95 -30.86 19.76 -13.30
N SER A 96 -29.80 19.08 -13.75
CA SER A 96 -29.80 18.32 -15.02
C SER A 96 -30.14 16.85 -14.83
N VAL A 97 -30.41 16.38 -13.60
CA VAL A 97 -30.78 14.98 -13.33
C VAL A 97 -32.09 14.65 -14.01
N PRO A 98 -32.14 13.63 -14.90
CA PRO A 98 -33.36 13.24 -15.59
C PRO A 98 -34.45 12.75 -14.62
N PRO A 99 -35.73 12.97 -14.93
CA PRO A 99 -36.84 12.62 -14.03
C PRO A 99 -36.87 11.18 -13.52
N PRO A 100 -36.51 10.15 -14.32
CA PRO A 100 -36.48 8.78 -13.85
C PRO A 100 -35.49 8.57 -12.66
N PHE A 101 -34.32 9.22 -12.73
CA PHE A 101 -33.28 9.10 -11.68
C PHE A 101 -33.60 9.89 -10.41
N LYS A 102 -34.49 10.91 -10.49
CA LYS A 102 -34.96 11.65 -9.31
C LYS A 102 -35.85 10.80 -8.38
N LYS A 103 -36.27 9.62 -8.83
CA LYS A 103 -37.06 8.67 -8.04
C LYS A 103 -36.19 7.66 -7.27
N LEU A 104 -34.87 7.65 -7.50
CA LEU A 104 -33.94 6.78 -6.79
C LEU A 104 -33.85 7.15 -5.31
N PRO A 105 -33.51 6.17 -4.44
CA PRO A 105 -33.09 6.49 -3.08
C PRO A 105 -32.00 7.57 -3.11
N THR A 106 -32.23 8.68 -2.42
CA THR A 106 -31.36 9.86 -2.51
C THR A 106 -30.73 10.18 -1.18
N THR A 107 -29.43 10.50 -1.21
CA THR A 107 -28.67 10.99 -0.06
C THR A 107 -28.20 12.41 -0.35
N GLU A 108 -28.51 13.35 0.55
CA GLU A 108 -28.06 14.75 0.47
C GLU A 108 -26.83 14.92 1.37
N VAL A 109 -25.73 15.51 0.84
CA VAL A 109 -24.49 15.72 1.60
C VAL A 109 -23.91 17.12 1.37
N PRO A 110 -23.32 17.74 2.41
CA PRO A 110 -22.68 19.04 2.24
C PRO A 110 -21.45 18.98 1.32
N VAL A 111 -20.60 17.96 1.49
CA VAL A 111 -19.37 17.80 0.69
C VAL A 111 -19.19 16.32 0.33
N LEU A 112 -18.95 16.03 -0.94
CA LEU A 112 -18.67 14.69 -1.45
C LEU A 112 -17.26 14.64 -2.05
N LEU A 113 -16.49 13.60 -1.67
CA LEU A 113 -15.15 13.31 -2.20
C LEU A 113 -15.05 11.82 -2.55
N PRO A 114 -14.01 11.42 -3.31
CA PRO A 114 -13.63 10.02 -3.39
C PRO A 114 -13.23 9.49 -2.02
N GLY A 115 -13.36 8.19 -1.81
CA GLY A 115 -12.79 7.52 -0.65
C GLY A 115 -11.27 7.71 -0.58
N LEU A 116 -10.76 7.86 0.64
CA LEU A 116 -9.35 8.12 0.88
C LEU A 116 -8.49 6.86 0.72
N TRP A 117 -7.23 7.07 0.35
CA TRP A 117 -6.18 6.09 0.30
C TRP A 117 -5.14 6.35 1.39
N ASP A 118 -4.73 5.29 2.11
CA ASP A 118 -3.51 5.27 2.89
C ASP A 118 -2.51 4.33 2.19
N CYS A 119 -1.49 4.93 1.56
CA CYS A 119 -0.56 4.22 0.69
C CYS A 119 0.58 3.53 1.43
N HIS A 120 0.63 3.62 2.77
CA HIS A 120 1.65 3.00 3.59
C HIS A 120 1.10 2.67 4.99
N THR A 121 0.66 1.44 5.17
CA THR A 121 0.17 0.91 6.44
C THR A 121 0.84 -0.42 6.77
N HIS A 122 0.67 -0.86 8.03
CA HIS A 122 1.15 -2.15 8.53
C HIS A 122 0.06 -2.85 9.36
N LEU A 123 -0.61 -3.85 8.79
CA LEU A 123 -1.60 -4.67 9.53
C LEU A 123 -0.89 -5.76 10.34
N LEU A 124 -0.24 -5.37 11.43
CA LEU A 124 0.57 -6.25 12.28
C LEU A 124 -0.22 -6.96 13.37
N GLY A 125 -1.33 -6.39 13.83
CA GLY A 125 -1.98 -6.85 15.06
C GLY A 125 -1.15 -6.62 16.32
N ALA A 126 -0.09 -5.80 16.24
CA ALA A 126 0.79 -5.43 17.33
C ALA A 126 0.23 -4.28 18.14
N THR A 127 0.53 -4.23 19.44
CA THR A 127 0.12 -3.14 20.35
C THR A 127 1.27 -2.19 20.68
N SER A 128 2.47 -2.48 20.21
CA SER A 128 3.69 -1.68 20.34
C SER A 128 4.64 -1.95 19.17
N PHE A 129 5.72 -1.18 19.06
CA PHE A 129 6.82 -1.43 18.11
C PHE A 129 7.83 -2.48 18.59
N ASN A 130 7.43 -3.38 19.48
CA ASN A 130 8.28 -4.49 19.91
C ASN A 130 8.13 -5.67 18.93
N PHE A 131 9.00 -5.71 17.91
CA PHE A 131 8.98 -6.77 16.89
C PHE A 131 9.40 -8.14 17.45
N SER A 132 10.21 -8.17 18.50
CA SER A 132 10.56 -9.43 19.19
C SER A 132 9.34 -10.07 19.83
N GLU A 133 8.48 -9.26 20.47
CA GLU A 133 7.23 -9.73 21.04
C GLU A 133 6.29 -10.23 19.93
N LEU A 134 6.20 -9.51 18.82
CA LEU A 134 5.37 -9.91 17.68
C LEU A 134 5.79 -11.29 17.14
N LEU A 135 7.10 -11.57 17.08
CA LEU A 135 7.61 -12.84 16.57
C LEU A 135 7.53 -14.00 17.58
N THR A 136 7.65 -13.71 18.89
CA THR A 136 7.80 -14.75 19.91
C THR A 136 6.54 -15.04 20.71
N THR A 137 5.74 -14.03 21.03
CA THR A 137 4.64 -14.14 22.00
C THR A 137 3.28 -13.70 21.47
N SER A 138 3.20 -13.18 20.22
CA SER A 138 1.94 -12.76 19.61
C SER A 138 1.43 -13.80 18.61
N PRO A 139 0.50 -14.70 19.00
CA PRO A 139 -0.03 -15.70 18.07
C PRO A 139 -0.75 -15.03 16.89
N PRO A 140 -0.65 -15.58 15.66
CA PRO A 140 -1.34 -15.04 14.48
C PRO A 140 -2.86 -14.88 14.66
N ALA A 141 -3.48 -15.77 15.42
CA ALA A 141 -4.92 -15.68 15.73
C ALA A 141 -5.27 -14.43 16.56
N LEU A 142 -4.40 -14.05 17.51
CA LEU A 142 -4.58 -12.82 18.31
C LEU A 142 -4.34 -11.59 17.43
N ALA A 143 -3.31 -11.61 16.59
CA ALA A 143 -3.04 -10.56 15.62
C ALA A 143 -4.25 -10.37 14.69
N GLY A 144 -4.81 -11.45 14.11
CA GLY A 144 -6.00 -11.40 13.27
C GLY A 144 -7.22 -10.81 13.97
N ALA A 145 -7.47 -11.19 15.23
CA ALA A 145 -8.57 -10.61 16.02
C ALA A 145 -8.42 -9.10 16.25
N ARG A 146 -7.20 -8.62 16.50
CA ARG A 146 -6.90 -7.18 16.61
C ARG A 146 -7.07 -6.45 15.28
N ILE A 147 -6.58 -7.05 14.19
CA ILE A 147 -6.64 -6.48 12.84
C ILE A 147 -8.11 -6.33 12.39
N SER A 148 -9.02 -7.23 12.79
CA SER A 148 -10.43 -7.12 12.41
C SER A 148 -11.06 -5.79 12.85
N ARG A 149 -10.70 -5.28 14.04
CA ARG A 149 -11.09 -3.94 14.49
C ARG A 149 -10.38 -2.85 13.68
N ASN A 150 -9.09 -3.01 13.40
CA ASN A 150 -8.33 -1.99 12.67
C ASN A 150 -8.89 -1.73 11.28
N VAL A 151 -9.22 -2.78 10.51
CA VAL A 151 -9.79 -2.60 9.16
C VAL A 151 -11.17 -1.95 9.20
N HIS A 152 -11.97 -2.23 10.23
CA HIS A 152 -13.23 -1.53 10.46
C HIS A 152 -12.99 -0.03 10.76
N ASP A 153 -12.09 0.29 11.69
CA ASP A 153 -11.80 1.67 12.09
C ASP A 153 -11.22 2.50 10.93
N ILE A 154 -10.35 1.89 10.10
CA ILE A 154 -9.83 2.49 8.87
C ILE A 154 -10.99 2.87 7.93
N LEU A 155 -11.91 1.94 7.63
CA LEU A 155 -13.03 2.23 6.75
C LEU A 155 -13.95 3.31 7.33
N MET A 156 -14.26 3.23 8.64
CA MET A 156 -15.12 4.22 9.32
C MET A 156 -14.47 5.61 9.41
N SER A 157 -13.15 5.72 9.26
CA SER A 157 -12.42 6.99 9.16
C SER A 157 -12.33 7.54 7.72
N GLY A 158 -13.00 6.89 6.75
CA GLY A 158 -13.10 7.35 5.37
C GLY A 158 -12.03 6.81 4.41
N PHE A 159 -11.12 5.98 4.90
CA PHE A 159 -10.12 5.31 4.07
C PHE A 159 -10.73 4.04 3.45
N THR A 160 -11.15 4.15 2.20
CA THR A 160 -11.78 3.04 1.46
C THR A 160 -10.77 2.10 0.84
N SER A 161 -9.50 2.51 0.76
CA SER A 161 -8.40 1.71 0.23
C SER A 161 -7.13 1.92 1.04
N ILE A 162 -6.34 0.85 1.22
CA ILE A 162 -5.02 0.90 1.85
C ILE A 162 -4.01 0.08 1.04
N ARG A 163 -2.73 0.52 1.06
CA ARG A 163 -1.60 -0.30 0.65
C ARG A 163 -0.81 -0.70 1.91
N ASP A 164 -0.83 -2.01 2.21
CA ASP A 164 -0.08 -2.59 3.33
C ASP A 164 1.31 -3.04 2.86
N LEU A 165 2.34 -2.53 3.51
CA LEU A 165 3.75 -2.74 3.12
C LEU A 165 4.52 -3.65 4.08
N GLY A 166 3.82 -4.52 4.78
CA GLY A 166 4.38 -5.55 5.66
C GLY A 166 3.41 -5.85 6.80
N GLY A 167 2.79 -7.02 6.76
CA GLY A 167 1.80 -7.43 7.76
C GLY A 167 1.07 -8.72 7.38
N TYR A 168 -0.04 -8.96 8.04
CA TYR A 168 -0.93 -10.10 7.77
C TYR A 168 -2.05 -9.76 6.77
N ALA A 169 -1.87 -8.71 6.00
CA ALA A 169 -2.90 -8.14 5.14
C ALA A 169 -3.29 -9.04 3.97
N LEU A 170 -2.41 -9.94 3.49
CA LEU A 170 -2.74 -10.91 2.43
C LEU A 170 -3.84 -11.89 2.84
N GLU A 171 -3.88 -12.27 4.11
CA GLU A 171 -4.91 -13.15 4.65
C GLU A 171 -6.17 -12.37 4.99
N VAL A 172 -6.01 -11.17 5.56
CA VAL A 172 -7.11 -10.30 5.97
C VAL A 172 -7.89 -9.76 4.76
N SER A 173 -7.22 -9.44 3.65
CA SER A 173 -7.88 -8.99 2.43
C SER A 173 -8.94 -9.98 1.94
N LYS A 174 -8.65 -11.29 2.00
CA LYS A 174 -9.60 -12.34 1.62
C LYS A 174 -10.86 -12.31 2.47
N ALA A 175 -10.71 -12.12 3.80
CA ALA A 175 -11.83 -12.03 4.71
C ALA A 175 -12.68 -10.76 4.48
N VAL A 176 -12.06 -9.66 4.04
CA VAL A 176 -12.77 -8.44 3.64
C VAL A 176 -13.48 -8.63 2.28
N ASP A 177 -12.81 -9.26 1.31
CA ASP A 177 -13.36 -9.47 -0.03
C ASP A 177 -14.56 -10.44 -0.04
N GLU A 178 -14.54 -11.47 0.79
CA GLU A 178 -15.67 -12.41 0.96
C GLU A 178 -16.79 -11.86 1.90
N GLY A 179 -16.58 -10.69 2.54
CA GLY A 179 -17.54 -10.04 3.41
C GLY A 179 -17.59 -10.56 4.85
N THR A 180 -16.68 -11.43 5.26
CA THR A 180 -16.51 -11.87 6.66
C THR A 180 -16.10 -10.70 7.56
N LEU A 181 -15.27 -9.79 7.04
CA LEU A 181 -14.86 -8.57 7.72
C LEU A 181 -15.34 -7.32 6.98
N VAL A 182 -15.72 -6.30 7.72
CA VAL A 182 -15.95 -4.95 7.21
C VAL A 182 -14.65 -4.18 7.24
N GLY A 183 -14.16 -3.76 6.08
CA GLY A 183 -12.88 -3.05 5.94
C GLY A 183 -12.69 -2.42 4.56
N PRO A 184 -11.57 -1.69 4.34
CA PRO A 184 -11.23 -1.08 3.05
C PRO A 184 -10.86 -2.14 1.99
N HIS A 185 -10.65 -1.71 0.76
CA HIS A 185 -9.86 -2.49 -0.20
C HIS A 185 -8.41 -2.54 0.27
N ILE A 186 -7.80 -3.73 0.26
CA ILE A 186 -6.46 -3.95 0.81
C ILE A 186 -5.54 -4.44 -0.31
N TYR A 187 -4.49 -3.67 -0.59
CA TYR A 187 -3.43 -4.00 -1.54
C TYR A 187 -2.15 -4.28 -0.77
N SER A 188 -1.71 -5.53 -0.70
CA SER A 188 -0.65 -5.91 0.23
C SER A 188 0.61 -6.42 -0.47
N ALA A 189 1.76 -6.07 0.13
CA ALA A 189 3.06 -6.66 -0.18
C ALA A 189 3.29 -8.02 0.51
N GLY A 190 2.49 -8.34 1.52
CA GLY A 190 2.77 -9.45 2.43
C GLY A 190 3.94 -9.12 3.34
N ALA A 191 5.03 -9.89 3.30
CA ALA A 191 6.23 -9.59 4.06
C ALA A 191 7.12 -8.57 3.33
N ALA A 192 7.72 -7.64 4.08
CA ALA A 192 8.76 -6.76 3.56
C ALA A 192 10.10 -7.50 3.50
N ILE A 193 10.81 -7.38 2.37
CA ILE A 193 12.09 -8.04 2.14
C ILE A 193 13.21 -7.21 2.76
N SER A 194 14.01 -7.82 3.63
CA SER A 194 15.21 -7.27 4.27
C SER A 194 16.41 -8.15 4.04
N GLN A 195 17.60 -7.57 4.07
CA GLN A 195 18.82 -8.36 4.21
C GLN A 195 19.04 -8.75 5.68
N THR A 196 19.85 -9.77 5.94
CA THR A 196 20.41 -10.04 7.28
C THR A 196 21.19 -8.82 7.75
N SER A 197 21.06 -8.44 9.01
CA SER A 197 21.52 -7.18 9.58
C SER A 197 20.93 -5.91 8.98
N GLY A 198 19.77 -6.01 8.31
CA GLY A 198 19.02 -4.88 7.79
C GLY A 198 17.92 -4.39 8.73
N HIS A 199 17.13 -3.42 8.24
CA HIS A 199 16.05 -2.80 9.02
C HIS A 199 14.96 -3.79 9.48
N GLY A 200 14.72 -4.85 8.68
CA GLY A 200 13.76 -5.91 9.01
C GLY A 200 14.39 -7.09 9.78
N ASP A 201 15.64 -7.00 10.22
CA ASP A 201 16.24 -8.00 11.12
C ASP A 201 15.91 -7.66 12.57
N ILE A 202 15.70 -8.67 13.41
CA ILE A 202 15.31 -8.50 14.81
C ILE A 202 16.53 -8.76 15.70
N TYR A 203 17.27 -7.70 15.96
CA TYR A 203 18.60 -7.74 16.61
C TYR A 203 18.61 -8.19 18.07
N ASP A 204 17.51 -8.04 18.79
CA ASP A 204 17.39 -8.44 20.20
C ASP A 204 17.02 -9.94 20.37
N LEU A 205 16.91 -10.69 19.27
CA LEU A 205 16.75 -12.13 19.28
C LEU A 205 17.99 -12.85 18.73
N PRO A 206 18.25 -14.10 19.16
CA PRO A 206 19.36 -14.88 18.60
C PRO A 206 19.25 -15.04 17.09
N SER A 207 20.34 -14.76 16.35
CA SER A 207 20.34 -14.75 14.87
C SER A 207 19.86 -16.07 14.25
N GLY A 208 20.22 -17.20 14.81
CA GLY A 208 19.75 -18.52 14.33
C GLY A 208 18.23 -18.69 14.47
N PHE A 209 17.64 -18.13 15.53
CA PHE A 209 16.18 -18.14 15.70
C PHE A 209 15.51 -17.23 14.66
N VAL A 210 16.02 -15.99 14.49
CA VAL A 210 15.50 -15.04 13.51
C VAL A 210 15.58 -15.62 12.09
N THR A 211 16.74 -16.17 11.72
CA THR A 211 16.92 -16.78 10.39
C THR A 211 15.98 -17.96 10.18
N SER A 212 15.74 -18.80 11.19
CA SER A 212 14.80 -19.92 11.07
C SER A 212 13.33 -19.48 10.93
N CYS A 213 12.97 -18.31 11.48
CA CYS A 213 11.61 -17.77 11.40
C CYS A 213 11.39 -16.93 10.13
N LEU A 214 12.36 -16.12 9.72
CA LEU A 214 12.23 -15.10 8.69
C LEU A 214 13.04 -15.40 7.42
N GLY A 215 14.03 -16.30 7.48
CA GLY A 215 14.90 -16.60 6.33
C GLY A 215 14.14 -17.27 5.18
N VAL A 216 14.37 -16.82 3.95
CA VAL A 216 13.72 -17.35 2.74
C VAL A 216 14.10 -18.80 2.43
N ARG A 217 15.26 -19.26 2.94
CA ARG A 217 15.74 -20.65 2.75
C ARG A 217 15.13 -21.63 3.76
N ASP A 218 14.91 -21.19 4.99
CA ASP A 218 14.51 -22.05 6.10
C ASP A 218 12.98 -22.23 6.22
N THR A 219 12.27 -22.09 5.12
CA THR A 219 10.81 -22.30 5.06
C THR A 219 10.36 -23.71 5.52
N GLN A 220 11.29 -24.63 5.81
CA GLN A 220 10.97 -25.96 6.34
C GLN A 220 10.55 -25.93 7.82
N ALA A 221 11.03 -24.99 8.63
CA ALA A 221 10.65 -24.91 10.04
C ALA A 221 9.18 -24.49 10.22
N ASN A 222 8.60 -23.82 9.21
CA ASN A 222 7.19 -23.41 9.15
C ASN A 222 6.52 -23.95 7.88
N ALA A 223 6.48 -25.30 7.73
CA ALA A 223 5.94 -25.97 6.54
C ALA A 223 4.52 -25.50 6.16
N PHE A 224 3.74 -24.98 7.12
CA PHE A 224 2.37 -24.48 6.90
C PHE A 224 2.29 -22.97 6.65
N ALA A 225 3.34 -22.19 6.93
CA ALA A 225 3.26 -20.74 6.89
C ALA A 225 4.58 -20.02 6.49
N PRO A 226 5.26 -20.39 5.39
CA PRO A 226 6.47 -19.68 4.97
C PRO A 226 6.13 -18.24 4.58
N ALA A 227 6.89 -17.28 5.11
CA ALA A 227 6.72 -15.84 4.89
C ALA A 227 5.31 -15.29 5.23
N THR A 228 4.61 -15.86 6.20
CA THR A 228 3.30 -15.34 6.66
C THR A 228 3.42 -14.15 7.60
N GLY A 229 4.60 -13.92 8.16
CA GLY A 229 4.88 -12.74 9.01
C GLY A 229 5.08 -11.46 8.20
N PRO A 230 5.33 -10.34 8.88
CA PRO A 230 5.51 -9.03 8.27
C PRO A 230 6.87 -8.87 7.57
N LEU A 231 7.85 -9.72 7.86
CA LEU A 231 9.25 -9.61 7.45
C LEU A 231 9.74 -10.90 6.78
N LEU A 232 10.67 -10.76 5.82
CA LEU A 232 11.31 -11.86 5.12
C LEU A 232 12.79 -11.52 4.88
N LEU A 233 13.72 -12.34 5.40
CA LEU A 233 15.15 -12.15 5.18
C LEU A 233 15.62 -12.87 3.91
N ALA A 234 16.36 -12.17 3.07
CA ALA A 234 16.94 -12.70 1.84
C ALA A 234 18.30 -12.03 1.56
N ASP A 235 19.33 -12.84 1.31
CA ASP A 235 20.69 -12.38 1.02
C ASP A 235 21.16 -12.93 -0.34
N GLY A 236 21.72 -12.05 -1.15
CA GLY A 236 22.18 -12.37 -2.49
C GLY A 236 21.04 -12.45 -3.52
N VAL A 237 21.44 -12.39 -4.80
CA VAL A 237 20.52 -12.30 -5.95
C VAL A 237 19.50 -13.45 -6.01
N ASP A 238 19.93 -14.67 -5.70
CA ASP A 238 19.04 -15.84 -5.84
C ASP A 238 17.98 -15.92 -4.74
N GLU A 239 18.32 -15.52 -3.51
CA GLU A 239 17.34 -15.45 -2.42
C GLU A 239 16.35 -14.29 -2.63
N CYS A 240 16.84 -13.15 -3.07
CA CYS A 240 15.99 -12.01 -3.42
C CYS A 240 14.98 -12.38 -4.52
N ARG A 241 15.42 -13.09 -5.56
CA ARG A 241 14.53 -13.64 -6.61
C ARG A 241 13.50 -14.60 -6.02
N ARG A 242 13.94 -15.51 -5.15
CA ARG A 242 13.07 -16.48 -4.48
C ARG A 242 12.03 -15.79 -3.59
N ALA A 243 12.44 -14.76 -2.85
CA ALA A 243 11.55 -13.97 -1.99
C ALA A 243 10.40 -13.35 -2.78
N VAL A 244 10.70 -12.68 -3.90
CA VAL A 244 9.66 -12.10 -4.79
C VAL A 244 8.69 -13.17 -5.30
N ARG A 245 9.20 -14.31 -5.77
CA ARG A 245 8.36 -15.42 -6.26
C ARG A 245 7.46 -15.99 -5.17
N LEU A 246 7.98 -16.11 -3.95
CA LEU A 246 7.22 -16.61 -2.80
C LEU A 246 6.07 -15.65 -2.45
N LEU A 247 6.34 -14.35 -2.35
CA LEU A 247 5.33 -13.33 -2.08
C LEU A 247 4.28 -13.24 -3.20
N THR A 248 4.71 -13.30 -4.46
CA THR A 248 3.81 -13.36 -5.62
C THR A 248 2.91 -14.59 -5.57
N ARG A 249 3.45 -15.78 -5.24
CA ARG A 249 2.67 -17.02 -5.06
C ARG A 249 1.60 -16.87 -3.97
N ARG A 250 1.88 -16.12 -2.90
CA ARG A 250 0.93 -15.85 -1.82
C ARG A 250 -0.15 -14.84 -2.21
N GLY A 251 0.00 -14.13 -3.32
CA GLY A 251 -0.98 -13.15 -3.82
C GLY A 251 -0.60 -11.71 -3.56
N ALA A 252 0.67 -11.41 -3.25
CA ALA A 252 1.12 -10.03 -3.10
C ALA A 252 0.80 -9.20 -4.35
N GLN A 253 0.23 -8.00 -4.16
CA GLN A 253 -0.12 -7.07 -5.24
C GLN A 253 0.97 -6.03 -5.53
N CYS A 254 1.91 -5.85 -4.60
CA CYS A 254 3.16 -5.12 -4.75
C CYS A 254 4.25 -5.82 -3.96
N ILE A 255 5.50 -5.38 -4.10
CA ILE A 255 6.63 -5.88 -3.31
C ILE A 255 7.17 -4.74 -2.46
N LYS A 256 7.55 -5.00 -1.21
CA LYS A 256 8.24 -4.04 -0.32
C LYS A 256 9.65 -4.51 -0.05
N VAL A 257 10.61 -3.58 -0.14
CA VAL A 257 12.02 -3.80 0.19
C VAL A 257 12.54 -2.69 1.09
N PHE A 258 13.50 -3.00 1.97
CA PHE A 258 14.26 -2.02 2.74
C PHE A 258 15.56 -1.69 2.02
N ALA A 259 15.65 -0.51 1.39
CA ALA A 259 16.85 -0.08 0.64
C ALA A 259 17.80 0.77 1.48
N SER A 260 17.41 1.19 2.67
CA SER A 260 18.29 1.78 3.70
C SER A 260 17.94 1.26 5.08
N GLY A 261 18.79 1.54 6.06
CA GLY A 261 18.44 1.37 7.46
C GLY A 261 17.28 2.28 7.88
N GLY A 262 16.76 2.08 9.09
CA GLY A 262 15.55 2.73 9.58
C GLY A 262 15.69 3.45 10.92
N VAL A 263 14.60 4.09 11.33
CA VAL A 263 14.54 4.90 12.56
C VAL A 263 14.08 4.08 13.77
N LEU A 264 13.11 3.17 13.56
CA LEU A 264 12.51 2.41 14.68
C LEU A 264 13.30 1.16 15.08
N SER A 265 14.20 0.66 14.25
CA SER A 265 15.15 -0.41 14.56
C SER A 265 16.29 0.07 15.47
N ILE A 266 16.92 -0.84 16.22
CA ILE A 266 17.92 -0.45 17.24
C ILE A 266 19.37 -0.45 16.74
N ALA A 267 19.75 -1.25 15.76
CA ALA A 267 21.17 -1.48 15.43
C ALA A 267 21.57 -1.15 14.00
N ASP A 268 20.69 -0.53 13.23
CA ASP A 268 20.98 -0.09 11.87
C ASP A 268 21.04 1.45 11.74
N ASP A 269 21.63 1.92 10.65
CA ASP A 269 21.82 3.35 10.37
C ASP A 269 20.93 3.78 9.19
N PRO A 270 19.97 4.72 9.40
CA PRO A 270 19.11 5.23 8.35
C PRO A 270 19.85 5.79 7.13
N LEU A 271 21.10 6.23 7.30
CA LEU A 271 21.90 6.81 6.23
C LEU A 271 22.60 5.76 5.35
N ARG A 272 22.63 4.49 5.79
CA ARG A 272 23.33 3.44 5.06
C ARG A 272 22.42 2.70 4.10
N GLN A 273 22.92 2.47 2.88
CA GLN A 273 22.27 1.59 1.91
C GLN A 273 22.23 0.17 2.44
N GLN A 274 21.10 -0.50 2.21
CA GLN A 274 20.91 -1.94 2.37
C GLN A 274 20.66 -2.54 0.99
N PHE A 275 21.03 -3.80 0.84
CA PHE A 275 21.15 -4.47 -0.46
C PHE A 275 22.13 -3.82 -1.43
N SER A 276 22.82 -4.63 -2.20
CA SER A 276 23.56 -4.19 -3.38
C SER A 276 22.62 -3.76 -4.50
N LEU A 277 23.13 -3.05 -5.47
CA LEU A 277 22.34 -2.67 -6.65
C LEU A 277 21.84 -3.88 -7.45
N ASP A 278 22.60 -4.97 -7.49
CA ASP A 278 22.22 -6.18 -8.23
C ASP A 278 21.08 -6.94 -7.54
N GLU A 279 21.06 -6.96 -6.20
CA GLU A 279 19.94 -7.50 -5.41
C GLU A 279 18.69 -6.66 -5.61
N LEU A 280 18.76 -5.32 -5.52
CA LEU A 280 17.62 -4.46 -5.77
C LEU A 280 17.09 -4.61 -7.21
N LYS A 281 17.97 -4.71 -8.21
CA LYS A 281 17.57 -4.92 -9.60
C LYS A 281 16.82 -6.24 -9.79
N VAL A 282 17.32 -7.34 -9.23
CA VAL A 282 16.65 -8.63 -9.40
C VAL A 282 15.28 -8.64 -8.71
N ILE A 283 15.13 -7.95 -7.57
CA ILE A 283 13.82 -7.77 -6.92
C ILE A 283 12.85 -7.05 -7.87
N VAL A 284 13.29 -5.94 -8.46
CA VAL A 284 12.46 -5.14 -9.39
C VAL A 284 12.13 -5.93 -10.66
N GLU A 285 13.12 -6.54 -11.30
CA GLU A 285 12.93 -7.32 -12.53
C GLU A 285 11.95 -8.49 -12.33
N GLU A 286 12.10 -9.24 -11.22
CA GLU A 286 11.23 -10.37 -10.93
C GLU A 286 9.81 -9.93 -10.55
N ALA A 287 9.68 -8.81 -9.81
CA ALA A 287 8.39 -8.22 -9.49
C ALA A 287 7.67 -7.74 -10.76
N ASN A 288 8.35 -6.99 -11.64
CA ASN A 288 7.78 -6.49 -12.89
C ASN A 288 7.36 -7.63 -13.83
N ARG A 289 8.16 -8.71 -13.92
CA ARG A 289 7.80 -9.92 -14.69
C ARG A 289 6.49 -10.53 -14.20
N ALA A 290 6.21 -10.41 -12.91
CA ALA A 290 4.96 -10.87 -12.31
C ALA A 290 3.84 -9.80 -12.34
N GLY A 291 4.04 -8.65 -12.96
CA GLY A 291 3.07 -7.54 -13.00
C GLY A 291 2.96 -6.79 -11.67
N ARG A 292 4.03 -6.71 -10.88
CA ARG A 292 4.06 -6.01 -9.59
C ARG A 292 5.14 -4.93 -9.60
N ILE A 293 4.86 -3.84 -8.94
CA ILE A 293 5.85 -2.79 -8.68
C ILE A 293 6.58 -3.08 -7.35
N VAL A 294 7.67 -2.34 -7.13
CA VAL A 294 8.43 -2.39 -5.87
C VAL A 294 8.35 -1.05 -5.16
N ALA A 295 7.98 -1.10 -3.88
CA ALA A 295 8.01 0.01 -2.94
C ALA A 295 9.28 -0.11 -2.09
N ALA A 296 10.08 0.97 -2.00
CA ALA A 296 11.35 0.97 -1.30
C ALA A 296 11.31 1.89 -0.07
N HIS A 297 11.49 1.31 1.12
CA HIS A 297 11.82 2.08 2.32
C HIS A 297 13.21 2.70 2.15
N CYS A 298 13.31 4.00 2.23
CA CYS A 298 14.55 4.75 2.08
C CYS A 298 14.57 5.98 2.97
N HIS A 299 15.57 6.11 3.83
CA HIS A 299 15.86 7.37 4.51
C HIS A 299 17.05 8.08 3.86
N GLY A 300 18.23 7.46 3.88
CA GLY A 300 19.48 8.02 3.37
C GLY A 300 19.51 8.19 1.85
N LYS A 301 20.17 9.26 1.37
CA LYS A 301 20.34 9.55 -0.07
C LYS A 301 20.88 8.33 -0.84
N VAL A 302 21.87 7.62 -0.30
CA VAL A 302 22.48 6.47 -1.01
C VAL A 302 21.46 5.35 -1.25
N GLY A 303 20.57 5.07 -0.27
CA GLY A 303 19.49 4.11 -0.43
C GLY A 303 18.42 4.57 -1.43
N ILE A 304 18.04 5.87 -1.39
CA ILE A 304 17.09 6.47 -2.34
C ILE A 304 17.63 6.33 -3.78
N MET A 305 18.89 6.72 -4.00
CA MET A 305 19.52 6.63 -5.33
C MET A 305 19.62 5.18 -5.82
N ALA A 306 20.03 4.25 -4.96
CA ALA A 306 20.09 2.82 -5.30
C ALA A 306 18.74 2.25 -5.70
N ALA A 307 17.68 2.54 -4.92
CA ALA A 307 16.31 2.13 -5.22
C ALA A 307 15.81 2.70 -6.56
N LEU A 308 16.04 3.99 -6.82
CA LEU A 308 15.67 4.63 -8.08
C LEU A 308 16.45 4.07 -9.27
N HIS A 309 17.75 3.81 -9.12
CA HIS A 309 18.57 3.18 -10.18
C HIS A 309 18.14 1.74 -10.46
N ALA A 310 17.74 1.00 -9.44
CA ALA A 310 17.18 -0.34 -9.60
C ALA A 310 15.78 -0.33 -10.27
N GLY A 311 15.06 0.79 -10.25
CA GLY A 311 13.74 0.93 -10.85
C GLY A 311 12.57 0.73 -9.87
N CYS A 312 12.78 0.93 -8.56
CA CYS A 312 11.70 0.97 -7.60
C CYS A 312 10.69 2.06 -7.96
N HIS A 313 9.40 1.73 -7.89
CA HIS A 313 8.31 2.59 -8.35
C HIS A 313 7.93 3.65 -7.31
N THR A 314 7.99 3.31 -6.02
CA THR A 314 7.71 4.27 -4.95
C THR A 314 8.88 4.35 -3.98
N ILE A 315 9.14 5.57 -3.49
CA ILE A 315 10.10 5.87 -2.43
C ILE A 315 9.31 6.26 -1.18
N GLU A 316 9.43 5.44 -0.16
CA GLU A 316 8.79 5.62 1.13
C GLU A 316 9.71 6.44 2.05
N HIS A 317 9.17 7.35 2.83
CA HIS A 317 9.84 8.27 3.78
C HIS A 317 10.74 9.32 3.11
N GLY A 318 11.75 8.95 2.32
CA GLY A 318 12.60 9.86 1.55
C GLY A 318 13.30 10.96 2.36
N THR A 319 13.68 10.68 3.60
CA THR A 319 14.05 11.68 4.63
C THR A 319 15.19 12.59 4.23
N TYR A 320 16.24 12.04 3.61
CA TYR A 320 17.44 12.79 3.22
C TYR A 320 17.51 12.98 1.69
N MET A 321 16.36 13.09 1.05
CA MET A 321 16.22 13.39 -0.37
C MET A 321 16.70 14.82 -0.65
N ASP A 322 17.57 14.96 -1.64
CA ASP A 322 18.06 16.24 -2.17
C ASP A 322 17.63 16.46 -3.63
N GLU A 323 18.13 17.52 -4.25
CA GLU A 323 17.81 17.91 -5.63
C GLU A 323 18.14 16.81 -6.64
N GLU A 324 19.24 16.07 -6.44
CA GLU A 324 19.63 14.97 -7.34
C GLU A 324 18.63 13.80 -7.27
N CYS A 325 18.21 13.47 -6.06
CA CYS A 325 17.16 12.45 -5.83
C CYS A 325 15.85 12.86 -6.51
N VAL A 326 15.41 14.10 -6.29
CA VAL A 326 14.17 14.66 -6.87
C VAL A 326 14.21 14.61 -8.40
N GLU A 327 15.30 15.06 -9.02
CA GLU A 327 15.45 15.03 -10.48
C GLU A 327 15.44 13.59 -11.02
N LEU A 328 16.06 12.65 -10.31
CA LEU A 328 16.01 11.24 -10.70
C LEU A 328 14.60 10.66 -10.55
N MET A 329 13.88 10.98 -9.46
CA MET A 329 12.49 10.58 -9.26
C MET A 329 11.59 11.04 -10.40
N LYS A 330 11.70 12.31 -10.79
CA LYS A 330 10.94 12.89 -11.91
C LYS A 330 11.23 12.18 -13.23
N ARG A 331 12.52 11.96 -13.55
CA ARG A 331 12.91 11.23 -14.77
C ARG A 331 12.38 9.79 -14.80
N LYS A 332 12.31 9.13 -13.63
CA LYS A 332 11.81 7.75 -13.51
C LYS A 332 10.30 7.68 -13.38
N GLY A 333 9.61 8.80 -13.16
CA GLY A 333 8.18 8.83 -12.87
C GLY A 333 7.82 8.21 -11.51
N ALA A 334 8.80 8.08 -10.61
CA ALA A 334 8.61 7.47 -9.29
C ALA A 334 7.69 8.32 -8.41
N VAL A 335 6.93 7.68 -7.54
CA VAL A 335 6.00 8.33 -6.61
C VAL A 335 6.65 8.41 -5.22
N TYR A 336 6.55 9.56 -4.59
CA TYR A 336 6.98 9.80 -3.21
C TYR A 336 5.83 9.56 -2.23
N VAL A 337 6.09 8.77 -1.18
CA VAL A 337 5.14 8.54 -0.08
C VAL A 337 5.79 8.99 1.23
N PRO A 338 5.52 10.22 1.71
CA PRO A 338 6.29 10.87 2.77
C PRO A 338 6.12 10.26 4.16
N THR A 339 4.97 9.73 4.51
CA THR A 339 4.67 9.17 5.84
C THR A 339 4.92 10.19 6.99
N ARG A 340 4.44 11.40 6.82
CA ARG A 340 4.71 12.47 7.80
C ARG A 340 4.08 12.19 9.16
N THR A 341 2.98 11.44 9.19
CA THR A 341 2.23 11.11 10.41
C THR A 341 3.10 10.38 11.43
N ILE A 342 3.81 9.30 11.04
CA ILE A 342 4.65 8.54 11.98
C ILE A 342 5.77 9.40 12.55
N VAL A 343 6.39 10.27 11.73
CA VAL A 343 7.45 11.17 12.17
C VAL A 343 6.93 12.21 13.16
N LYS A 344 5.74 12.79 12.88
CA LYS A 344 5.13 13.80 13.76
C LYS A 344 4.76 13.20 15.11
N ILE A 345 4.09 12.05 15.11
CA ILE A 345 3.72 11.33 16.34
C ILE A 345 4.97 10.91 17.10
N GLY A 346 5.99 10.38 16.41
CA GLY A 346 7.23 9.97 17.05
C GLY A 346 7.97 11.11 17.76
N VAL A 347 7.93 12.32 17.22
CA VAL A 347 8.49 13.51 17.89
C VAL A 347 7.66 13.92 19.10
N ASP A 348 6.33 13.90 18.98
CA ASP A 348 5.41 14.40 20.01
C ASP A 348 5.24 13.41 21.19
N HIS A 349 5.55 12.11 20.98
CA HIS A 349 5.29 11.02 21.92
C HIS A 349 6.55 10.16 22.17
N PRO A 350 7.56 10.69 22.88
CA PRO A 350 8.80 9.96 23.18
C PRO A 350 8.60 8.66 23.96
N GLU A 351 7.51 8.56 24.70
CA GLU A 351 7.13 7.37 25.49
C GLU A 351 6.79 6.14 24.66
N LEU A 352 6.52 6.32 23.35
CA LEU A 352 6.13 5.23 22.46
C LEU A 352 7.30 4.47 21.83
N MET A 353 8.54 4.86 22.09
CA MET A 353 9.70 4.25 21.46
C MET A 353 10.90 4.16 22.38
N SER A 354 11.93 3.40 21.97
CA SER A 354 13.19 3.33 22.71
C SER A 354 13.93 4.67 22.71
N PRO A 355 14.80 4.95 23.70
CA PRO A 355 15.62 6.18 23.71
C PRO A 355 16.49 6.33 22.44
N GLU A 356 16.97 5.21 21.88
CA GLU A 356 17.76 5.22 20.65
C GLU A 356 16.90 5.59 19.44
N SER A 357 15.75 4.96 19.27
CA SER A 357 14.81 5.27 18.20
C SER A 357 14.33 6.72 18.30
N TYR A 358 14.07 7.23 19.50
CA TYR A 358 13.68 8.62 19.70
C TYR A 358 14.76 9.60 19.26
N ARG A 359 16.04 9.33 19.61
CA ARG A 359 17.17 10.16 19.15
C ARG A 359 17.27 10.18 17.61
N LYS A 360 17.16 9.02 16.95
CA LYS A 360 17.12 8.92 15.48
C LYS A 360 15.91 9.68 14.92
N MET A 361 14.74 9.58 15.57
CA MET A 361 13.52 10.28 15.18
C MET A 361 13.69 11.79 15.20
N LEU A 362 14.26 12.36 16.24
CA LEU A 362 14.50 13.81 16.35
C LEU A 362 15.44 14.33 15.26
N GLU A 363 16.46 13.58 14.90
CA GLU A 363 17.37 13.93 13.81
C GLU A 363 16.68 13.81 12.44
N THR A 364 15.97 12.71 12.22
CA THR A 364 15.20 12.43 11.01
C THR A 364 14.14 13.50 10.74
N ALA A 365 13.42 13.93 11.77
CA ALA A 365 12.28 14.84 11.64
C ALA A 365 12.64 16.19 11.01
N LYS A 366 13.86 16.70 11.27
CA LYS A 366 14.37 17.96 10.72
C LYS A 366 14.56 17.85 9.21
N HIS A 367 15.23 16.79 8.75
CA HIS A 367 15.53 16.55 7.34
C HIS A 367 14.28 16.15 6.56
N HIS A 368 13.41 15.31 7.12
CA HIS A 368 12.19 14.84 6.50
C HIS A 368 11.26 15.98 6.05
N ARG A 369 11.04 17.00 6.92
CA ARG A 369 10.21 18.14 6.56
C ARG A 369 10.79 18.95 5.40
N ALA A 370 12.13 19.12 5.37
CA ALA A 370 12.83 19.84 4.30
C ALA A 370 12.72 19.07 2.97
N ALA A 371 12.96 17.76 2.99
CA ALA A 371 12.84 16.88 1.83
C ALA A 371 11.40 16.86 1.28
N TYR A 372 10.39 16.79 2.15
CA TYR A 372 9.00 16.84 1.73
C TYR A 372 8.68 18.14 0.99
N ARG A 373 9.05 19.27 1.54
CA ARG A 373 8.87 20.59 0.89
C ARG A 373 9.64 20.69 -0.42
N LEU A 374 10.84 20.12 -0.50
CA LEU A 374 11.61 20.07 -1.74
C LEU A 374 10.84 19.28 -2.81
N ALA A 375 10.33 18.09 -2.48
CA ALA A 375 9.57 17.26 -3.40
C ALA A 375 8.32 17.98 -3.93
N VAL A 376 7.55 18.62 -3.06
CA VAL A 376 6.35 19.40 -3.44
C VAL A 376 6.71 20.52 -4.40
N ARG A 377 7.71 21.37 -4.05
CA ARG A 377 8.10 22.52 -4.90
C ARG A 377 8.66 22.09 -6.25
N SER A 378 9.26 20.91 -6.33
CA SER A 378 9.87 20.37 -7.56
C SER A 378 8.88 19.60 -8.43
N GLY A 379 7.62 19.44 -8.01
CA GLY A 379 6.59 18.76 -8.77
C GLY A 379 6.80 17.24 -8.88
N VAL A 380 7.37 16.61 -7.83
CA VAL A 380 7.41 15.15 -7.71
C VAL A 380 6.00 14.63 -7.51
N LYS A 381 5.64 13.50 -8.11
CA LYS A 381 4.38 12.80 -7.82
C LYS A 381 4.34 12.37 -6.37
N ILE A 382 3.28 12.72 -5.65
CA ILE A 382 3.13 12.40 -4.21
C ILE A 382 1.83 11.67 -3.98
N ALA A 383 1.88 10.55 -3.26
CA ALA A 383 0.72 9.88 -2.69
C ALA A 383 0.86 9.83 -1.17
N LEU A 384 -0.26 10.00 -0.44
CA LEU A 384 -0.20 10.04 1.02
C LEU A 384 -0.22 8.63 1.62
N GLY A 385 0.60 8.43 2.64
CA GLY A 385 0.67 7.23 3.45
C GLY A 385 1.17 7.58 4.85
N THR A 386 0.78 6.81 5.86
CA THR A 386 0.97 7.19 7.27
C THR A 386 2.08 6.47 8.00
N ASP A 387 2.39 5.24 7.59
CA ASP A 387 3.26 4.28 8.28
C ASP A 387 2.72 3.88 9.68
N LEU A 388 1.38 3.94 9.85
CA LEU A 388 0.73 3.47 11.06
C LEU A 388 0.62 1.94 11.05
N GLY A 389 0.80 1.33 12.24
CA GLY A 389 0.79 -0.14 12.35
C GLY A 389 0.31 -0.66 13.71
N ILE A 390 -0.08 0.21 14.64
CA ILE A 390 -0.45 -0.20 16.00
C ILE A 390 -1.94 -0.49 16.12
N SER A 391 -2.25 -1.67 16.62
CA SER A 391 -3.59 -2.14 16.91
C SER A 391 -4.05 -1.64 18.28
N ALA A 392 -4.60 -0.43 18.30
CA ALA A 392 -5.07 0.25 19.49
C ALA A 392 -6.40 0.97 19.22
N PRO A 393 -7.17 1.38 20.24
CA PRO A 393 -8.29 2.30 20.07
C PRO A 393 -7.85 3.60 19.40
N THR A 394 -8.74 4.29 18.69
CA THR A 394 -8.45 5.56 17.99
C THR A 394 -8.05 6.71 18.94
N THR A 395 -8.16 6.52 20.26
CA THR A 395 -7.58 7.41 21.26
C THR A 395 -6.05 7.30 21.37
N HIS A 396 -5.46 6.20 20.88
CA HIS A 396 -4.01 6.04 20.83
C HIS A 396 -3.46 6.72 19.58
N PRO A 397 -2.42 7.56 19.65
CA PRO A 397 -1.95 8.35 18.51
C PRO A 397 -1.53 7.50 17.29
N LEU A 398 -0.94 6.33 17.52
CA LEU A 398 -0.49 5.42 16.46
C LEU A 398 -1.56 4.44 15.95
N ALA A 399 -2.83 4.58 16.37
CA ALA A 399 -3.89 3.70 15.90
C ALA A 399 -4.16 3.89 14.40
N LEU A 400 -4.36 2.78 13.70
CA LEU A 400 -4.62 2.75 12.25
C LEU A 400 -5.86 3.55 11.79
N GLY A 401 -6.82 3.83 12.69
CA GLY A 401 -7.98 4.71 12.41
C GLY A 401 -7.66 6.21 12.39
N ASN A 402 -6.41 6.63 12.64
CA ASN A 402 -5.98 8.03 12.74
C ASN A 402 -5.27 8.55 11.48
N SER A 403 -5.38 7.85 10.36
CA SER A 403 -4.68 8.17 9.10
C SER A 403 -4.99 9.58 8.54
N GLY A 404 -6.12 10.17 8.91
CA GLY A 404 -6.54 11.49 8.42
C GLY A 404 -5.60 12.65 8.77
N GLY A 405 -4.70 12.47 9.75
CA GLY A 405 -3.66 13.43 10.09
C GLY A 405 -2.70 13.73 8.93
N GLU A 406 -2.43 12.74 8.07
CA GLU A 406 -1.49 12.88 6.96
C GLU A 406 -1.90 13.98 5.97
N LEU A 407 -3.22 14.15 5.70
CA LEU A 407 -3.71 15.22 4.83
C LEU A 407 -3.41 16.60 5.42
N ALA A 408 -3.62 16.78 6.72
CA ALA A 408 -3.32 18.03 7.40
C ALA A 408 -1.82 18.33 7.41
N TYR A 409 -0.97 17.31 7.60
CA TYR A 409 0.49 17.47 7.58
C TYR A 409 1.04 17.69 6.16
N ALA A 410 0.37 17.18 5.13
CA ALA A 410 0.72 17.47 3.74
C ALA A 410 0.66 18.98 3.46
N VAL A 411 -0.35 19.66 4.01
CA VAL A 411 -0.49 21.14 3.91
C VAL A 411 0.46 21.85 4.87
N SER A 412 0.42 21.55 6.17
CA SER A 412 1.14 22.34 7.19
C SER A 412 2.66 22.14 7.15
N ASP A 413 3.11 20.93 6.92
CA ASP A 413 4.53 20.53 6.90
C ASP A 413 5.09 20.39 5.50
N GLY A 414 4.36 19.73 4.59
CA GLY A 414 4.76 19.53 3.19
C GLY A 414 4.68 20.79 2.35
N GLY A 415 3.74 21.71 2.67
CA GLY A 415 3.50 22.94 1.92
C GLY A 415 2.67 22.72 0.65
N MET A 416 1.87 21.66 0.60
CA MET A 416 0.87 21.44 -0.45
C MET A 416 -0.30 22.40 -0.25
N ASP A 417 -0.99 22.78 -1.32
CA ASP A 417 -2.33 23.35 -1.21
C ASP A 417 -3.35 22.26 -0.85
N SER A 418 -4.51 22.66 -0.34
CA SER A 418 -5.53 21.72 0.15
C SER A 418 -6.06 20.78 -0.95
N LEU A 419 -6.20 21.25 -2.18
CA LEU A 419 -6.71 20.47 -3.29
C LEU A 419 -5.69 19.41 -3.74
N SER A 420 -4.42 19.79 -3.84
CA SER A 420 -3.31 18.87 -4.13
C SER A 420 -3.15 17.80 -3.04
N ALA A 421 -3.35 18.17 -1.75
CA ALA A 421 -3.33 17.18 -0.67
C ALA A 421 -4.48 16.17 -0.76
N ILE A 422 -5.68 16.60 -1.17
CA ILE A 422 -6.80 15.69 -1.43
C ILE A 422 -6.52 14.80 -2.64
N GLU A 423 -5.95 15.33 -3.73
CA GLU A 423 -5.54 14.53 -4.89
C GLU A 423 -4.53 13.47 -4.49
N ALA A 424 -3.53 13.83 -3.67
CA ALA A 424 -2.51 12.92 -3.17
C ALA A 424 -3.08 11.80 -2.27
N ALA A 425 -4.19 12.06 -1.54
CA ALA A 425 -4.90 11.10 -0.70
C ALA A 425 -6.00 10.32 -1.44
N THR A 426 -6.24 10.59 -2.72
CA THR A 426 -7.34 9.99 -3.48
C THR A 426 -6.88 9.50 -4.86
N ALA A 427 -6.83 10.38 -5.86
CA ALA A 427 -6.52 10.05 -7.25
C ALA A 427 -5.09 9.52 -7.46
N MET A 428 -4.14 9.89 -6.60
CA MET A 428 -2.76 9.38 -6.61
C MET A 428 -2.63 8.01 -5.95
N GLY A 429 -3.61 7.60 -5.13
CA GLY A 429 -3.57 6.31 -4.45
C GLY A 429 -3.38 5.11 -5.39
N PRO A 430 -4.19 4.92 -6.42
CA PRO A 430 -4.00 3.83 -7.38
C PRO A 430 -2.63 3.85 -8.08
N GLU A 431 -2.03 5.03 -8.30
CA GLU A 431 -0.75 5.16 -9.00
C GLU A 431 0.42 4.51 -8.25
N VAL A 432 0.31 4.31 -6.91
CA VAL A 432 1.34 3.59 -6.14
C VAL A 432 1.38 2.08 -6.42
N LEU A 433 0.42 1.55 -7.20
CA LEU A 433 0.41 0.17 -7.67
C LEU A 433 0.91 0.05 -9.13
N GLY A 434 1.26 1.19 -9.75
CA GLY A 434 1.81 1.27 -11.09
C GLY A 434 0.80 0.93 -12.19
N ASP A 435 1.31 0.82 -13.41
CA ASP A 435 0.54 0.56 -14.62
C ASP A 435 0.62 -0.90 -15.13
N LEU A 436 1.15 -1.80 -14.29
CA LEU A 436 1.32 -3.22 -14.63
C LEU A 436 0.05 -4.07 -14.41
N GLY A 437 -1.11 -3.43 -14.19
CA GLY A 437 -2.41 -4.10 -14.12
C GLY A 437 -2.96 -4.30 -12.70
N MET A 438 -2.25 -3.85 -11.65
CA MET A 438 -2.74 -3.96 -10.27
C MET A 438 -3.56 -2.74 -9.81
N ALA A 439 -3.39 -1.58 -10.44
CA ALA A 439 -4.08 -0.35 -10.05
C ALA A 439 -5.59 -0.42 -10.33
N PRO A 440 -6.43 -0.19 -9.31
CA PRO A 440 -7.89 -0.17 -9.48
C PRO A 440 -8.35 1.15 -10.11
N LYS A 441 -9.58 1.15 -10.64
CA LYS A 441 -10.21 2.34 -11.18
C LYS A 441 -11.02 3.08 -10.10
N THR A 442 -10.34 3.66 -9.11
CA THR A 442 -10.90 4.37 -7.95
C THR A 442 -10.15 5.68 -7.66
N GLY A 443 -10.50 6.37 -6.58
CA GLY A 443 -9.84 7.62 -6.15
C GLY A 443 -10.30 8.88 -6.91
N GLN A 444 -11.29 8.76 -7.83
CA GLN A 444 -11.86 9.90 -8.53
C GLN A 444 -13.39 9.75 -8.66
N ILE A 445 -14.11 10.87 -8.61
CA ILE A 445 -15.55 10.92 -8.92
C ILE A 445 -15.71 11.16 -10.42
N ALA A 446 -15.66 10.07 -11.19
CA ALA A 446 -15.80 10.09 -12.64
C ALA A 446 -16.57 8.86 -13.14
N VAL A 447 -17.23 8.98 -14.28
CA VAL A 447 -18.01 7.88 -14.88
C VAL A 447 -17.13 6.66 -15.12
N GLY A 448 -17.62 5.50 -14.71
CA GLY A 448 -16.94 4.19 -14.84
C GLY A 448 -15.93 3.90 -13.74
N TYR A 449 -15.72 4.80 -12.76
CA TYR A 449 -14.95 4.54 -11.56
C TYR A 449 -15.78 3.78 -10.52
N ASP A 450 -15.09 3.08 -9.63
CA ASP A 450 -15.71 2.47 -8.46
C ASP A 450 -16.33 3.55 -7.57
N ALA A 451 -17.50 3.30 -7.04
CA ALA A 451 -18.18 4.23 -6.15
C ALA A 451 -17.67 4.08 -4.71
N ASP A 452 -16.36 4.33 -4.54
CA ASP A 452 -15.69 4.51 -3.26
C ASP A 452 -15.75 6.00 -2.93
N LEU A 453 -16.62 6.38 -2.02
CA LEU A 453 -16.98 7.79 -1.78
C LEU A 453 -17.05 8.07 -0.28
N ILE A 454 -16.77 9.32 0.10
CA ILE A 454 -17.00 9.83 1.45
C ILE A 454 -17.73 11.17 1.43
N ALA A 455 -18.47 11.45 2.49
CA ALA A 455 -19.04 12.78 2.71
C ALA A 455 -18.53 13.36 4.01
N LEU A 456 -18.30 14.70 4.02
CA LEU A 456 -17.86 15.47 5.19
C LEU A 456 -18.93 16.44 5.66
N THR A 457 -18.80 16.82 6.94
CA THR A 457 -19.66 17.84 7.57
C THR A 457 -19.46 19.24 7.03
N ALA A 458 -18.26 19.56 6.50
CA ALA A 458 -17.88 20.91 6.05
C ALA A 458 -16.80 20.82 4.94
N ASN A 459 -16.52 21.97 4.30
CA ASN A 459 -15.54 22.08 3.22
C ASN A 459 -14.10 21.92 3.74
N PRO A 460 -13.39 20.83 3.37
CA PRO A 460 -12.03 20.56 3.82
C PRO A 460 -10.99 21.51 3.20
N LEU A 461 -11.30 22.19 2.10
CA LEU A 461 -10.38 23.14 1.47
C LEU A 461 -10.07 24.34 2.38
N HIS A 462 -10.98 24.65 3.33
CA HIS A 462 -10.79 25.71 4.32
C HIS A 462 -10.14 25.21 5.61
N ASN A 463 -10.25 23.90 5.91
CA ASN A 463 -9.71 23.32 7.13
C ASN A 463 -9.44 21.82 6.95
N MET A 464 -8.19 21.48 6.71
CA MET A 464 -7.75 20.06 6.55
C MET A 464 -7.79 19.24 7.84
N ASP A 465 -7.85 19.91 9.01
CA ASP A 465 -7.98 19.21 10.30
C ASP A 465 -9.31 18.46 10.46
N LEU A 466 -10.29 18.71 9.59
CA LEU A 466 -11.52 17.92 9.53
C LEU A 466 -11.24 16.42 9.37
N PHE A 467 -10.20 16.05 8.63
CA PHE A 467 -9.83 14.65 8.41
C PHE A 467 -9.24 13.97 9.66
N LYS A 468 -8.66 14.72 10.60
CA LYS A 468 -8.12 14.16 11.86
C LYS A 468 -9.20 13.54 12.76
N HIS A 469 -10.45 13.85 12.52
CA HIS A 469 -11.55 13.41 13.36
C HIS A 469 -12.58 12.62 12.57
N PRO A 470 -12.64 11.28 12.72
CA PRO A 470 -13.56 10.41 11.99
C PRO A 470 -15.05 10.81 12.10
N LYS A 471 -15.44 11.54 13.16
CA LYS A 471 -16.80 12.09 13.31
C LYS A 471 -17.21 13.09 12.24
N ASN A 472 -16.24 13.76 11.60
CA ASN A 472 -16.50 14.70 10.51
C ASN A 472 -16.75 13.99 9.16
N ILE A 473 -16.42 12.71 9.05
CA ILE A 473 -16.78 11.84 7.93
C ILE A 473 -18.18 11.31 8.20
N THR A 474 -19.18 11.85 7.54
CA THR A 474 -20.60 11.51 7.81
C THR A 474 -21.04 10.25 7.11
N HIS A 475 -20.60 10.04 5.87
CA HIS A 475 -20.93 8.85 5.09
C HIS A 475 -19.67 8.22 4.51
N VAL A 476 -19.69 6.91 4.38
CA VAL A 476 -18.66 6.11 3.70
C VAL A 476 -19.35 5.09 2.82
N TRP A 477 -19.08 5.15 1.53
CA TRP A 477 -19.45 4.13 0.55
C TRP A 477 -18.20 3.42 0.05
N LYS A 478 -18.26 2.10 -0.02
CA LYS A 478 -17.24 1.25 -0.67
C LYS A 478 -17.94 0.38 -1.70
N SER A 479 -17.49 0.42 -2.96
CA SER A 479 -18.12 -0.26 -4.10
C SER A 479 -19.63 0.03 -4.16
N GLY A 480 -20.03 1.29 -3.93
CA GLY A 480 -21.41 1.75 -3.92
C GLY A 480 -22.25 1.36 -2.70
N LYS A 481 -21.76 0.46 -1.84
CA LYS A 481 -22.46 0.06 -0.61
C LYS A 481 -22.16 1.04 0.53
N LEU A 482 -23.21 1.50 1.21
CA LEU A 482 -23.11 2.40 2.35
C LEU A 482 -22.71 1.62 3.62
N PHE A 483 -21.60 2.03 4.25
CA PHE A 483 -21.07 1.44 5.50
C PHE A 483 -21.22 2.37 6.70
N LYS A 484 -21.25 3.68 6.49
CA LYS A 484 -21.42 4.69 7.52
C LYS A 484 -22.41 5.75 7.08
N SER A 485 -23.32 6.13 7.99
CA SER A 485 -24.21 7.28 7.85
C SER A 485 -24.52 7.87 9.22
N PRO A 486 -25.02 9.12 9.32
CA PRO A 486 -25.43 9.72 10.60
C PRO A 486 -26.54 8.94 11.33
N THR A 487 -27.36 8.20 10.59
CA THR A 487 -28.47 7.39 11.12
C THR A 487 -28.09 5.94 11.39
N SER A 488 -26.99 5.46 10.84
CA SER A 488 -26.45 4.16 11.24
C SER A 488 -26.00 4.31 12.69
N ALA A 489 -26.71 3.67 13.62
CA ALA A 489 -26.18 3.48 14.95
C ALA A 489 -24.75 2.96 14.74
N SER A 490 -23.76 3.63 15.32
CA SER A 490 -22.40 3.16 15.36
C SER A 490 -22.48 1.72 15.84
N ALA A 491 -22.34 0.77 14.92
CA ALA A 491 -22.02 -0.60 15.29
C ALA A 491 -20.60 -0.55 15.86
N ALA A 492 -20.48 0.09 17.04
CA ALA A 492 -19.28 0.02 17.82
C ALA A 492 -19.02 -1.47 18.00
N PHE A 493 -17.87 -1.94 17.58
CA PHE A 493 -17.37 -3.20 18.09
C PHE A 493 -17.56 -3.13 19.60
N PRO A 494 -18.31 -4.02 20.23
CA PRO A 494 -18.43 -4.01 21.68
C PRO A 494 -17.00 -4.12 22.24
N LEU A 495 -16.61 -3.10 23.02
CA LEU A 495 -15.35 -3.09 23.75
C LEU A 495 -15.34 -4.22 24.78
#